data_fa6ef07cf2d2d9739d96c4960e9da45b
#
_entry.id   fa6ef07cf2d2d9739d96c4960e9da45b
#
_cell.length_a   1.000
_cell.length_b   1.000
_cell.length_c   1.000
_cell.angle_alpha   90.00
_cell.angle_beta   90.00
_cell.angle_gamma   90.00
#
_symmetry.space_group_name_H-M   'P 1'
#
loop_
_entity.id
_entity.type
_entity.pdbx_description
1 polymer ?
#
loop_
_entity_poly.entity_id
_entity_poly.type
_entity_poly.pdbx_seq_one_letter_code
_entity_poly.pdbx_strand_id
1 'polypeptide(L)'
;VFEAQSALQFVRLAAVLQGVPDADAAARRALGIVDLDPAMRRRVATFSKGMRQRVKVAAALVHDPPIVVLDEPLTGLDPRQRIAMIELLQRLGTEGRCVLASSHVLDEVERFGSRVLVIARGRLVAEGDFHAIRALMDDRPHRIRVRTDAPRTLATGLLAAGAAVGVRLDGGAVIVDTDDVVAFRRVIAPVARTAGARLEEVAPLDDDLESVFRYLVGDR
;
A
#
# COMPACT_ATOMS: atom_id res chain seq x y z
N VAL A 1 -12.58 -23.01 13.93
CA VAL A 1 -13.80 -23.80 13.78
C VAL A 1 -13.66 -24.89 12.70
N PHE A 2 -12.86 -24.70 11.67
CA PHE A 2 -12.74 -25.62 10.53
C PHE A 2 -11.35 -26.25 10.38
N GLU A 3 -10.58 -26.26 11.43
CA GLU A 3 -9.18 -26.72 11.44
C GLU A 3 -9.02 -28.23 11.19
N ALA A 4 -10.06 -29.01 11.43
CA ALA A 4 -10.05 -30.47 11.23
C ALA A 4 -10.23 -30.88 9.75
N GLN A 5 -10.67 -29.98 8.88
CA GLN A 5 -10.96 -30.23 7.47
C GLN A 5 -9.74 -29.99 6.58
N SER A 6 -9.73 -30.62 5.38
CA SER A 6 -8.81 -30.22 4.32
C SER A 6 -9.25 -28.89 3.69
N ALA A 7 -8.35 -28.22 2.96
CA ALA A 7 -8.67 -26.98 2.25
C ALA A 7 -9.84 -27.18 1.27
N LEU A 8 -9.83 -28.28 0.51
CA LEU A 8 -10.92 -28.60 -0.42
C LEU A 8 -12.26 -28.76 0.29
N GLN A 9 -12.30 -29.49 1.43
CA GLN A 9 -13.53 -29.65 2.20
C GLN A 9 -14.07 -28.34 2.75
N PHE A 10 -13.18 -27.47 3.23
CA PHE A 10 -13.57 -26.15 3.74
C PHE A 10 -14.16 -25.26 2.65
N VAL A 11 -13.47 -25.13 1.50
CA VAL A 11 -13.92 -24.27 0.39
C VAL A 11 -15.18 -24.85 -0.27
N ARG A 12 -15.28 -26.20 -0.39
CA ARG A 12 -16.49 -26.87 -0.86
C ARG A 12 -17.70 -26.59 0.05
N LEU A 13 -17.51 -26.59 1.37
CA LEU A 13 -18.58 -26.24 2.31
C LEU A 13 -19.06 -24.81 2.08
N ALA A 14 -18.14 -23.86 1.87
CA ALA A 14 -18.50 -22.48 1.54
C ALA A 14 -19.32 -22.42 0.24
N ALA A 15 -18.93 -23.18 -0.80
CA ALA A 15 -19.67 -23.26 -2.06
C ALA A 15 -21.10 -23.80 -1.87
N VAL A 16 -21.25 -24.86 -1.07
CA VAL A 16 -22.57 -25.45 -0.75
C VAL A 16 -23.46 -24.43 -0.03
N LEU A 17 -22.92 -23.72 0.96
CA LEU A 17 -23.66 -22.71 1.72
C LEU A 17 -24.10 -21.51 0.85
N GLN A 18 -23.37 -21.24 -0.22
CA GLN A 18 -23.68 -20.20 -1.20
C GLN A 18 -24.56 -20.70 -2.36
N GLY A 19 -25.00 -21.98 -2.33
CA GLY A 19 -25.88 -22.57 -3.34
C GLY A 19 -25.21 -22.81 -4.70
N VAL A 20 -23.88 -22.94 -4.74
CA VAL A 20 -23.15 -23.19 -6.00
C VAL A 20 -23.49 -24.61 -6.50
N PRO A 21 -23.99 -24.78 -7.74
CA PRO A 21 -24.49 -26.09 -8.23
C PRO A 21 -23.44 -27.20 -8.22
N ASP A 22 -22.22 -26.92 -8.67
CA ASP A 22 -21.08 -27.86 -8.64
C ASP A 22 -20.03 -27.34 -7.63
N ALA A 23 -20.33 -27.59 -6.35
CA ALA A 23 -19.50 -27.11 -5.24
C ALA A 23 -18.08 -27.71 -5.25
N ASP A 24 -17.88 -28.94 -5.76
CA ASP A 24 -16.56 -29.58 -5.81
C ASP A 24 -15.70 -28.94 -6.89
N ALA A 25 -16.21 -28.77 -8.10
CA ALA A 25 -15.48 -28.10 -9.18
C ALA A 25 -15.21 -26.62 -8.85
N ALA A 26 -16.17 -25.91 -8.26
CA ALA A 26 -15.98 -24.52 -7.83
C ALA A 26 -14.88 -24.41 -6.77
N ALA A 27 -14.86 -25.30 -5.76
CA ALA A 27 -13.83 -25.31 -4.73
C ALA A 27 -12.42 -25.57 -5.30
N ARG A 28 -12.31 -26.50 -6.24
CA ARG A 28 -11.03 -26.78 -6.93
C ARG A 28 -10.53 -25.57 -7.71
N ARG A 29 -11.41 -24.92 -8.46
CA ARG A 29 -11.08 -23.67 -9.18
C ARG A 29 -10.64 -22.56 -8.21
N ALA A 30 -11.40 -22.34 -7.14
CA ALA A 30 -11.09 -21.31 -6.17
C ALA A 30 -9.73 -21.53 -5.45
N LEU A 31 -9.40 -22.80 -5.13
CA LEU A 31 -8.07 -23.13 -4.59
C LEU A 31 -6.96 -22.89 -5.60
N GLY A 32 -7.18 -23.20 -6.88
CA GLY A 32 -6.22 -22.89 -7.95
C GLY A 32 -5.98 -21.39 -8.11
N ILE A 33 -7.01 -20.55 -7.97
CA ILE A 33 -6.87 -19.07 -8.04
C ILE A 33 -5.88 -18.53 -7.00
N VAL A 34 -5.82 -19.14 -5.82
CA VAL A 34 -4.94 -18.73 -4.72
C VAL A 34 -3.67 -19.60 -4.62
N ASP A 35 -3.33 -20.34 -5.65
CA ASP A 35 -2.13 -21.19 -5.71
C ASP A 35 -2.05 -22.21 -4.53
N LEU A 36 -3.16 -22.90 -4.29
CA LEU A 36 -3.25 -24.04 -3.37
C LEU A 36 -3.66 -25.30 -4.12
N ASP A 37 -2.89 -26.39 -3.93
CA ASP A 37 -3.20 -27.68 -4.54
C ASP A 37 -4.51 -28.26 -3.96
N PRO A 38 -5.56 -28.43 -4.79
CA PRO A 38 -6.82 -29.01 -4.35
C PRO A 38 -6.71 -30.48 -3.91
N ALA A 39 -5.66 -31.20 -4.34
CA ALA A 39 -5.43 -32.59 -3.95
C ALA A 39 -4.81 -32.74 -2.56
N MET A 40 -4.38 -31.64 -1.94
CA MET A 40 -3.76 -31.64 -0.62
C MET A 40 -4.75 -32.14 0.45
N ARG A 41 -4.43 -33.29 1.07
CA ARG A 41 -5.29 -33.92 2.10
C ARG A 41 -4.95 -33.46 3.53
N ARG A 42 -3.94 -32.64 3.71
CA ARG A 42 -3.56 -32.12 5.03
C ARG A 42 -4.68 -31.27 5.63
N ARG A 43 -4.84 -31.35 6.96
CA ARG A 43 -5.80 -30.51 7.70
C ARG A 43 -5.36 -29.06 7.69
N VAL A 44 -6.29 -28.13 7.59
CA VAL A 44 -6.03 -26.67 7.63
C VAL A 44 -5.34 -26.27 8.92
N ALA A 45 -5.57 -26.96 10.03
CA ALA A 45 -4.84 -26.77 11.29
C ALA A 45 -3.32 -26.85 11.14
N THR A 46 -2.81 -27.69 10.21
CA THR A 46 -1.37 -27.89 9.97
C THR A 46 -0.76 -26.92 8.95
N PHE A 47 -1.56 -25.99 8.43
CA PHE A 47 -1.14 -25.03 7.43
C PHE A 47 -0.36 -23.88 8.06
N SER A 48 0.57 -23.27 7.30
CA SER A 48 1.16 -21.99 7.67
C SER A 48 0.08 -20.91 7.77
N LYS A 49 0.39 -19.79 8.42
CA LYS A 49 -0.52 -18.64 8.52
C LYS A 49 -0.93 -18.16 7.13
N GLY A 50 0.03 -18.06 6.18
CA GLY A 50 -0.24 -17.65 4.81
C GLY A 50 -1.09 -18.68 4.03
N MET A 51 -0.89 -19.97 4.20
CA MET A 51 -1.77 -20.99 3.60
C MET A 51 -3.20 -20.88 4.13
N ARG A 52 -3.38 -20.69 5.44
CA ARG A 52 -4.72 -20.47 6.01
C ARG A 52 -5.40 -19.22 5.48
N GLN A 53 -4.64 -18.14 5.28
CA GLN A 53 -5.16 -16.91 4.70
C GLN A 53 -5.63 -17.14 3.26
N ARG A 54 -4.84 -17.82 2.44
CA ARG A 54 -5.22 -18.17 1.05
C ARG A 54 -6.47 -19.05 0.99
N VAL A 55 -6.65 -20.00 1.90
CA VAL A 55 -7.89 -20.81 2.01
C VAL A 55 -9.10 -19.92 2.29
N LYS A 56 -8.99 -18.91 3.15
CA LYS A 56 -10.09 -17.96 3.42
C LYS A 56 -10.45 -17.15 2.18
N VAL A 57 -9.44 -16.66 1.45
CA VAL A 57 -9.67 -15.92 0.19
C VAL A 57 -10.33 -16.83 -0.85
N ALA A 58 -9.89 -18.10 -1.01
CA ALA A 58 -10.54 -19.06 -1.89
C ALA A 58 -12.02 -19.28 -1.52
N ALA A 59 -12.33 -19.40 -0.24
CA ALA A 59 -13.71 -19.54 0.23
C ALA A 59 -14.56 -18.29 -0.06
N ALA A 60 -13.98 -17.10 0.01
CA ALA A 60 -14.67 -15.86 -0.34
C ALA A 60 -14.94 -15.73 -1.85
N LEU A 61 -14.10 -16.34 -2.69
CA LEU A 61 -14.21 -16.29 -4.15
C LEU A 61 -15.01 -17.43 -4.77
N VAL A 62 -15.34 -18.49 -4.01
CA VAL A 62 -15.87 -19.75 -4.54
C VAL A 62 -17.19 -19.63 -5.30
N HIS A 63 -18.02 -18.66 -4.95
CA HIS A 63 -19.33 -18.39 -5.55
C HIS A 63 -19.32 -17.27 -6.59
N ASP A 64 -18.12 -16.86 -7.01
CA ASP A 64 -17.89 -15.84 -8.03
C ASP A 64 -18.57 -14.48 -7.75
N PRO A 65 -18.35 -13.88 -6.58
CA PRO A 65 -19.06 -12.68 -6.18
C PRO A 65 -18.65 -11.44 -7.00
N PRO A 66 -19.57 -10.52 -7.31
CA PRO A 66 -19.24 -9.24 -7.94
C PRO A 66 -18.58 -8.26 -6.96
N ILE A 67 -18.76 -8.45 -5.66
CA ILE A 67 -18.17 -7.62 -4.60
C ILE A 67 -17.43 -8.55 -3.63
N VAL A 68 -16.16 -8.24 -3.40
CA VAL A 68 -15.26 -8.99 -2.50
C VAL A 68 -14.80 -8.06 -1.38
N VAL A 69 -15.06 -8.43 -0.13
CA VAL A 69 -14.61 -7.68 1.05
C VAL A 69 -13.61 -8.54 1.82
N LEU A 70 -12.42 -8.04 2.00
CA LEU A 70 -11.30 -8.75 2.61
C LEU A 70 -10.70 -7.91 3.74
N ASP A 71 -10.64 -8.51 4.92
CA ASP A 71 -9.99 -7.91 6.08
C ASP A 71 -8.57 -8.45 6.21
N GLU A 72 -7.58 -7.56 6.11
CA GLU A 72 -6.14 -7.87 6.22
C GLU A 72 -5.70 -9.07 5.34
N PRO A 73 -5.99 -9.09 4.02
CA PRO A 73 -5.76 -10.27 3.18
C PRO A 73 -4.28 -10.63 3.02
N LEU A 74 -3.36 -9.69 3.26
CA LEU A 74 -1.92 -9.87 3.10
C LEU A 74 -1.21 -10.32 4.38
N THR A 75 -1.92 -10.32 5.51
CA THR A 75 -1.34 -10.65 6.82
C THR A 75 -0.87 -12.10 6.88
N GLY A 76 0.41 -12.29 7.25
CA GLY A 76 1.03 -13.61 7.43
C GLY A 76 1.46 -14.30 6.14
N LEU A 77 1.41 -13.61 5.01
CA LEU A 77 2.00 -14.04 3.75
C LEU A 77 3.50 -13.74 3.75
N ASP A 78 4.30 -14.62 3.16
CA ASP A 78 5.69 -14.30 2.82
C ASP A 78 5.75 -13.30 1.63
N PRO A 79 6.91 -12.69 1.34
CA PRO A 79 7.00 -11.66 0.31
C PRO A 79 6.52 -12.12 -1.08
N ARG A 80 6.78 -13.36 -1.49
CA ARG A 80 6.34 -13.89 -2.79
C ARG A 80 4.81 -14.10 -2.83
N GLN A 81 4.26 -14.67 -1.76
CA GLN A 81 2.82 -14.87 -1.62
C GLN A 81 2.06 -13.54 -1.54
N ARG A 82 2.67 -12.52 -0.92
CA ARG A 82 2.10 -11.17 -0.85
C ARG A 82 1.99 -10.54 -2.23
N ILE A 83 3.05 -10.62 -3.04
CA ILE A 83 3.02 -10.12 -4.42
C ILE A 83 1.92 -10.83 -5.23
N ALA A 84 1.87 -12.16 -5.19
CA ALA A 84 0.85 -12.93 -5.89
C ALA A 84 -0.58 -12.58 -5.45
N MET A 85 -0.78 -12.29 -4.16
CA MET A 85 -2.10 -11.87 -3.65
C MET A 85 -2.46 -10.46 -4.15
N ILE A 86 -1.52 -9.52 -4.16
CA ILE A 86 -1.73 -8.16 -4.70
C ILE A 86 -2.13 -8.26 -6.18
N GLU A 87 -1.40 -9.04 -6.97
CA GLU A 87 -1.71 -9.26 -8.39
C GLU A 87 -3.10 -9.90 -8.59
N LEU A 88 -3.48 -10.83 -7.71
CA LEU A 88 -4.83 -11.40 -7.71
C LEU A 88 -5.89 -10.32 -7.46
N LEU A 89 -5.74 -9.49 -6.43
CA LEU A 89 -6.70 -8.43 -6.10
C LEU A 89 -6.84 -7.42 -7.24
N GLN A 90 -5.73 -7.00 -7.85
CA GLN A 90 -5.71 -6.12 -9.02
C GLN A 90 -6.42 -6.75 -10.21
N ARG A 91 -6.15 -8.02 -10.51
CA ARG A 91 -6.80 -8.75 -11.60
C ARG A 91 -8.32 -8.85 -11.39
N LEU A 92 -8.78 -9.17 -10.17
CA LEU A 92 -10.22 -9.18 -9.86
C LEU A 92 -10.88 -7.82 -10.12
N GLY A 93 -10.19 -6.72 -9.78
CA GLY A 93 -10.65 -5.36 -10.08
C GLY A 93 -10.71 -5.08 -11.58
N THR A 94 -9.69 -5.46 -12.36
CA THR A 94 -9.67 -5.29 -13.83
C THR A 94 -10.70 -6.16 -14.56
N GLU A 95 -11.09 -7.29 -13.95
CA GLU A 95 -12.20 -8.14 -14.42
C GLU A 95 -13.59 -7.55 -14.10
N GLY A 96 -13.66 -6.36 -13.51
CA GLY A 96 -14.91 -5.65 -13.24
C GLY A 96 -15.53 -5.93 -11.87
N ARG A 97 -14.83 -6.58 -10.95
CA ARG A 97 -15.31 -6.79 -9.58
C ARG A 97 -14.96 -5.60 -8.69
N CYS A 98 -15.81 -5.31 -7.72
CA CYS A 98 -15.50 -4.39 -6.65
C CYS A 98 -14.72 -5.12 -5.56
N VAL A 99 -13.45 -4.75 -5.36
CA VAL A 99 -12.60 -5.34 -4.31
C VAL A 99 -12.36 -4.28 -3.23
N LEU A 100 -12.86 -4.55 -2.03
CA LEU A 100 -12.59 -3.74 -0.84
C LEU A 100 -11.66 -4.54 0.09
N ALA A 101 -10.45 -4.06 0.30
CA ALA A 101 -9.48 -4.70 1.17
C ALA A 101 -8.99 -3.72 2.23
N SER A 102 -8.95 -4.16 3.50
CA SER A 102 -8.30 -3.41 4.57
C SER A 102 -6.82 -3.77 4.65
N SER A 103 -5.98 -2.82 5.03
CA SER A 103 -4.61 -3.05 5.49
C SER A 103 -4.21 -1.96 6.47
N HIS A 104 -3.36 -2.30 7.43
CA HIS A 104 -2.67 -1.36 8.30
C HIS A 104 -1.24 -1.08 7.80
N VAL A 105 -0.81 -1.72 6.71
CA VAL A 105 0.49 -1.52 6.07
C VAL A 105 0.30 -0.63 4.85
N LEU A 106 0.73 0.61 4.96
CA LEU A 106 0.44 1.65 3.97
C LEU A 106 1.12 1.38 2.62
N ASP A 107 2.36 0.85 2.62
CA ASP A 107 3.05 0.42 1.40
C ASP A 107 2.27 -0.65 0.60
N GLU A 108 1.49 -1.48 1.29
CA GLU A 108 0.63 -2.46 0.63
C GLU A 108 -0.55 -1.78 -0.04
N VAL A 109 -1.16 -0.80 0.64
CA VAL A 109 -2.29 -0.04 0.11
C VAL A 109 -1.91 0.68 -1.17
N GLU A 110 -0.73 1.31 -1.23
CA GLU A 110 -0.22 1.97 -2.44
C GLU A 110 -0.09 1.01 -3.64
N ARG A 111 0.21 -0.26 -3.36
CA ARG A 111 0.42 -1.26 -4.42
C ARG A 111 -0.86 -1.82 -5.00
N PHE A 112 -1.91 -2.06 -4.20
CA PHE A 112 -3.12 -2.68 -4.71
C PHE A 112 -4.32 -1.74 -4.81
N GLY A 113 -4.29 -0.57 -4.14
CA GLY A 113 -5.41 0.36 -4.09
C GLY A 113 -5.39 1.37 -5.24
N SER A 114 -6.45 1.42 -6.04
CA SER A 114 -6.72 2.53 -6.96
C SER A 114 -7.45 3.68 -6.27
N ARG A 115 -8.17 3.38 -5.20
CA ARG A 115 -8.92 4.34 -4.37
C ARG A 115 -8.73 3.97 -2.91
N VAL A 116 -8.37 4.92 -2.09
CA VAL A 116 -8.09 4.75 -0.67
C VAL A 116 -9.20 5.40 0.15
N LEU A 117 -9.66 4.70 1.18
CA LEU A 117 -10.56 5.20 2.20
C LEU A 117 -9.81 5.21 3.53
N VAL A 118 -9.56 6.38 4.09
CA VAL A 118 -8.90 6.52 5.39
C VAL A 118 -9.96 6.61 6.48
N ILE A 119 -9.97 5.62 7.38
CA ILE A 119 -10.90 5.55 8.50
C ILE A 119 -10.12 5.75 9.80
N ALA A 120 -10.52 6.74 10.61
CA ALA A 120 -9.97 6.98 11.93
C ALA A 120 -11.08 7.21 12.95
N ARG A 121 -10.96 6.59 14.13
CA ARG A 121 -11.94 6.71 15.22
C ARG A 121 -13.40 6.47 14.78
N GLY A 122 -13.60 5.50 13.86
CA GLY A 122 -14.92 5.14 13.33
C GLY A 122 -15.51 6.15 12.32
N ARG A 123 -14.70 7.07 11.78
CA ARG A 123 -15.13 8.07 10.79
C ARG A 123 -14.27 7.98 9.53
N LEU A 124 -14.88 8.20 8.37
CA LEU A 124 -14.16 8.43 7.12
C LEU A 124 -13.52 9.83 7.19
N VAL A 125 -12.19 9.89 7.17
CA VAL A 125 -11.44 11.15 7.28
C VAL A 125 -10.87 11.63 5.95
N ALA A 126 -10.64 10.70 5.01
CA ALA A 126 -10.23 11.03 3.65
C ALA A 126 -10.63 9.92 2.68
N GLU A 127 -10.82 10.30 1.41
CA GLU A 127 -11.18 9.42 0.31
C GLU A 127 -10.59 9.96 -1.00
N GLY A 128 -9.99 9.08 -1.80
CA GLY A 128 -9.43 9.44 -3.11
C GLY A 128 -8.34 8.50 -3.55
N ASP A 129 -7.67 8.82 -4.66
CA ASP A 129 -6.38 8.23 -4.96
C ASP A 129 -5.29 8.82 -4.03
N PHE A 130 -4.11 8.24 -4.07
CA PHE A 130 -3.00 8.68 -3.23
C PHE A 130 -2.69 10.19 -3.40
N HIS A 131 -2.68 10.68 -4.64
CA HIS A 131 -2.37 12.08 -4.95
C HIS A 131 -3.46 13.03 -4.44
N ALA A 132 -4.74 12.66 -4.58
CA ALA A 132 -5.85 13.44 -4.05
C ALA A 132 -5.81 13.51 -2.51
N ILE A 133 -5.48 12.39 -1.85
CA ILE A 133 -5.34 12.37 -0.39
C ILE A 133 -4.12 13.18 0.06
N ARG A 134 -3.00 13.09 -0.68
CA ARG A 134 -1.80 13.89 -0.43
C ARG A 134 -2.06 15.38 -0.56
N ALA A 135 -2.87 15.79 -1.54
CA ALA A 135 -3.26 17.18 -1.73
C ALA A 135 -4.07 17.76 -0.54
N LEU A 136 -4.67 16.92 0.30
CA LEU A 136 -5.32 17.38 1.54
C LEU A 136 -4.33 17.89 2.61
N MET A 137 -3.03 17.72 2.37
CA MET A 137 -1.95 18.27 3.21
C MET A 137 -1.44 19.65 2.73
N ASP A 138 -2.21 20.35 1.88
CA ASP A 138 -1.80 21.60 1.22
C ASP A 138 -1.34 22.72 2.18
N ASP A 139 -1.70 22.64 3.47
CA ASP A 139 -1.25 23.58 4.49
C ASP A 139 0.19 23.34 5.00
N ARG A 140 0.89 22.31 4.48
CA ARG A 140 2.27 22.01 4.89
C ARG A 140 3.20 21.93 3.69
N PRO A 141 4.35 22.60 3.77
CA PRO A 141 5.38 22.51 2.74
C PRO A 141 5.83 21.06 2.52
N HIS A 142 6.13 20.72 1.28
CA HIS A 142 6.76 19.44 0.95
C HIS A 142 8.15 19.37 1.55
N ARG A 143 8.49 18.25 2.15
CA ARG A 143 9.77 18.02 2.78
C ARG A 143 10.65 17.14 1.92
N ILE A 144 11.82 17.67 1.54
CA ILE A 144 12.77 17.00 0.64
C ILE A 144 14.13 16.89 1.35
N ARG A 145 14.69 15.67 1.39
CA ARG A 145 16.07 15.44 1.83
C ARG A 145 17.01 15.62 0.66
N VAL A 146 18.03 16.42 0.84
CA VAL A 146 19.12 16.59 -0.13
C VAL A 146 20.44 16.25 0.55
N ARG A 147 21.11 15.16 0.15
CA ARG A 147 22.46 14.85 0.60
C ARG A 147 23.47 15.51 -0.32
N THR A 148 24.48 16.13 0.30
CA THR A 148 25.48 16.92 -0.41
C THR A 148 26.76 17.06 0.44
N ASP A 149 27.88 17.28 -0.23
CA ASP A 149 29.18 17.57 0.42
C ASP A 149 29.26 19.02 0.98
N ALA A 150 28.34 19.92 0.55
CA ALA A 150 28.31 21.32 1.00
C ALA A 150 26.92 21.75 1.49
N PRO A 151 26.40 21.15 2.59
CA PRO A 151 25.01 21.34 3.02
C PRO A 151 24.67 22.79 3.40
N ARG A 152 25.58 23.51 4.04
CA ARG A 152 25.34 24.91 4.45
C ARG A 152 25.24 25.85 3.27
N THR A 153 26.14 25.71 2.29
CA THR A 153 26.18 26.55 1.11
C THR A 153 24.97 26.31 0.22
N LEU A 154 24.60 25.03 0.07
CA LEU A 154 23.38 24.65 -0.66
C LEU A 154 22.13 25.21 0.00
N ALA A 155 21.98 25.06 1.32
CA ALA A 155 20.84 25.57 2.08
C ALA A 155 20.67 27.10 1.89
N THR A 156 21.76 27.88 2.00
CA THR A 156 21.74 29.31 1.78
C THR A 156 21.32 29.65 0.34
N GLY A 157 21.83 28.92 -0.64
CA GLY A 157 21.48 29.13 -2.06
C GLY A 157 20.01 28.84 -2.35
N LEU A 158 19.45 27.78 -1.78
CA LEU A 158 18.03 27.42 -1.96
C LEU A 158 17.09 28.45 -1.33
N LEU A 159 17.42 28.98 -0.15
CA LEU A 159 16.66 30.07 0.48
C LEU A 159 16.73 31.34 -0.34
N ALA A 160 17.94 31.72 -0.80
CA ALA A 160 18.16 32.93 -1.63
C ALA A 160 17.43 32.84 -2.98
N ALA A 161 17.29 31.65 -3.55
CA ALA A 161 16.55 31.41 -4.79
C ALA A 161 15.02 31.34 -4.60
N GLY A 162 14.50 31.46 -3.37
CA GLY A 162 13.07 31.34 -3.06
C GLY A 162 12.51 29.94 -3.30
N ALA A 163 13.38 28.94 -3.38
CA ALA A 163 12.98 27.54 -3.64
C ALA A 163 12.66 26.76 -2.36
N ALA A 164 12.90 27.35 -1.20
CA ALA A 164 12.62 26.77 0.10
C ALA A 164 11.99 27.85 1.02
N VAL A 165 10.93 27.44 1.72
CA VAL A 165 10.32 28.25 2.80
C VAL A 165 11.03 28.01 4.12
N GLY A 166 11.74 26.88 4.24
CA GLY A 166 12.55 26.51 5.40
C GLY A 166 13.64 25.50 5.04
N VAL A 167 14.73 25.52 5.80
CA VAL A 167 15.79 24.51 5.69
C VAL A 167 16.29 24.10 7.06
N ARG A 168 16.64 22.83 7.20
CA ARG A 168 17.26 22.26 8.40
C ARG A 168 18.44 21.38 7.99
N LEU A 169 19.55 21.50 8.72
CA LEU A 169 20.71 20.64 8.52
C LEU A 169 20.57 19.37 9.36
N ASP A 170 20.82 18.22 8.76
CA ASP A 170 20.71 16.90 9.38
C ASP A 170 21.83 15.99 8.88
N GLY A 171 22.90 15.82 9.68
CA GLY A 171 23.93 14.82 9.49
C GLY A 171 24.59 14.79 8.09
N GLY A 172 24.85 15.92 7.46
CA GLY A 172 25.40 16.00 6.08
C GLY A 172 24.33 16.06 4.99
N ALA A 173 23.05 16.14 5.37
CA ALA A 173 21.93 16.43 4.48
C ALA A 173 21.31 17.79 4.79
N VAL A 174 20.61 18.35 3.82
CA VAL A 174 19.69 19.48 3.99
C VAL A 174 18.28 18.94 3.88
N ILE A 175 17.48 19.16 4.90
CA ILE A 175 16.03 18.96 4.83
C ILE A 175 15.43 20.28 4.37
N VAL A 176 14.78 20.27 3.23
CA VAL A 176 14.21 21.45 2.58
C VAL A 176 12.69 21.36 2.70
N ASP A 177 12.07 22.39 3.23
CA ASP A 177 10.63 22.60 3.20
C ASP A 177 10.30 23.53 2.02
N THR A 178 9.45 23.07 1.07
CA THR A 178 9.08 23.85 -0.14
C THR A 178 7.58 23.74 -0.41
N ASP A 179 6.94 24.84 -0.78
CA ASP A 179 5.53 24.89 -1.18
C ASP A 179 5.36 24.53 -2.68
N ASP A 180 6.45 24.60 -3.47
CA ASP A 180 6.43 24.30 -4.90
C ASP A 180 7.57 23.34 -5.29
N VAL A 181 7.24 22.05 -5.33
CA VAL A 181 8.16 20.98 -5.73
C VAL A 181 8.64 21.14 -7.18
N VAL A 182 7.80 21.70 -8.07
CA VAL A 182 8.16 21.89 -9.48
C VAL A 182 9.19 23.02 -9.61
N ALA A 183 8.98 24.13 -8.92
CA ALA A 183 9.97 25.21 -8.85
C ALA A 183 11.27 24.73 -8.22
N PHE A 184 11.18 23.99 -7.09
CA PHE A 184 12.35 23.39 -6.43
C PHE A 184 13.16 22.51 -7.39
N ARG A 185 12.52 21.60 -8.13
CA ARG A 185 13.20 20.71 -9.10
C ARG A 185 13.92 21.47 -10.19
N ARG A 186 13.40 22.63 -10.60
CA ARG A 186 14.04 23.47 -11.65
C ARG A 186 15.28 24.17 -11.16
N VAL A 187 15.32 24.57 -9.89
CA VAL A 187 16.39 25.43 -9.35
C VAL A 187 17.48 24.66 -8.60
N ILE A 188 17.22 23.47 -8.09
CA ILE A 188 18.18 22.73 -7.25
C ILE A 188 19.52 22.49 -7.95
N ALA A 189 19.52 22.07 -9.21
CA ALA A 189 20.75 21.79 -9.95
C ALA A 189 21.55 23.07 -10.32
N PRO A 190 20.92 24.15 -10.79
CA PRO A 190 21.59 25.45 -10.92
C PRO A 190 22.18 25.98 -9.61
N VAL A 191 21.41 25.95 -8.51
CA VAL A 191 21.86 26.41 -7.18
C VAL A 191 23.04 25.57 -6.69
N ALA A 192 22.98 24.25 -6.81
CA ALA A 192 24.07 23.37 -6.41
C ALA A 192 25.37 23.69 -7.19
N ARG A 193 25.29 23.93 -8.50
CA ARG A 193 26.46 24.35 -9.32
C ARG A 193 27.05 25.68 -8.85
N THR A 194 26.21 26.67 -8.59
CA THR A 194 26.66 27.98 -8.10
C THR A 194 27.27 27.88 -6.71
N ALA A 195 26.74 27.03 -5.86
CA ALA A 195 27.22 26.74 -4.51
C ALA A 195 28.50 25.89 -4.48
N GLY A 196 28.95 25.32 -5.62
CA GLY A 196 30.02 24.34 -5.69
C GLY A 196 29.67 23.03 -4.95
N ALA A 197 28.40 22.74 -4.78
CA ALA A 197 27.89 21.61 -4.04
C ALA A 197 27.60 20.42 -4.97
N ARG A 198 28.09 19.22 -4.58
CA ARG A 198 27.76 17.97 -5.26
C ARG A 198 26.49 17.38 -4.64
N LEU A 199 25.49 17.13 -5.48
CA LEU A 199 24.27 16.44 -5.07
C LEU A 199 24.52 14.92 -5.11
N GLU A 200 24.31 14.23 -3.99
CA GLU A 200 24.44 12.78 -3.86
C GLU A 200 23.07 12.10 -3.90
N GLU A 201 22.08 12.73 -3.28
CA GLU A 201 20.72 12.21 -3.19
C GLU A 201 19.73 13.38 -3.09
N VAL A 202 18.59 13.24 -3.75
CA VAL A 202 17.42 14.12 -3.61
C VAL A 202 16.20 13.24 -3.48
N ALA A 203 15.63 13.16 -2.28
CA ALA A 203 14.51 12.26 -1.98
C ALA A 203 13.41 12.99 -1.19
N PRO A 204 12.14 12.82 -1.55
CA PRO A 204 11.04 13.29 -0.71
C PRO A 204 11.04 12.53 0.62
N LEU A 205 10.60 13.20 1.71
CA LEU A 205 10.47 12.62 3.04
C LEU A 205 9.02 12.44 3.47
N ASP A 206 8.07 13.02 2.76
CA ASP A 206 6.65 13.05 3.11
C ASP A 206 5.72 12.72 1.93
N ASP A 207 6.27 12.06 0.91
CA ASP A 207 5.54 11.62 -0.28
C ASP A 207 4.96 10.20 -0.14
N ASP A 208 4.92 9.66 1.08
CA ASP A 208 4.37 8.35 1.39
C ASP A 208 3.01 8.45 2.10
N LEU A 209 2.23 7.38 1.99
CA LEU A 209 0.90 7.28 2.60
C LEU A 209 0.98 7.34 4.14
N GLU A 210 2.11 6.94 4.74
CA GLU A 210 2.32 6.97 6.18
C GLU A 210 2.37 8.41 6.71
N SER A 211 3.08 9.29 6.02
CA SER A 211 3.17 10.72 6.34
C SER A 211 1.80 11.38 6.24
N VAL A 212 1.04 11.07 5.18
CA VAL A 212 -0.33 11.53 4.99
C VAL A 212 -1.26 11.02 6.09
N PHE A 213 -1.19 9.73 6.40
CA PHE A 213 -2.01 9.13 7.46
C PHE A 213 -1.71 9.75 8.83
N ARG A 214 -0.43 9.93 9.16
CA ARG A 214 0.00 10.56 10.43
C ARG A 214 -0.53 11.99 10.55
N TYR A 215 -0.55 12.74 9.45
CA TYR A 215 -1.14 14.07 9.39
C TYR A 215 -2.66 14.05 9.63
N LEU A 216 -3.39 13.19 8.93
CA LEU A 216 -4.85 13.12 9.00
C LEU A 216 -5.37 12.60 10.35
N VAL A 217 -4.58 11.75 11.03
CA VAL A 217 -5.00 11.06 12.28
C VAL A 217 -4.35 11.66 13.52
N GLY A 218 -3.18 12.27 13.40
CA GLY A 218 -2.32 12.66 14.52
C GLY A 218 -2.58 14.05 15.10
N ASP A 219 -3.18 15.00 14.38
CA ASP A 219 -3.27 16.41 14.75
C ASP A 219 -4.72 16.94 14.84
N ARG A 220 -5.63 16.19 15.49
CA ARG A 220 -6.90 16.76 15.94
C ARG A 220 -7.29 16.29 17.31
#